data_62c6e29a61e5334346d732b0b270d64c
#
_entry.id   62c6e29a61e5334346d732b0b270d64c
#
_cell.length_a   1.000
_cell.length_b   1.000
_cell.length_c   1.000
_cell.angle_alpha   90.00
_cell.angle_beta   90.00
_cell.angle_gamma   90.00
#
_symmetry.space_group_name_H-M   'P 1'
#
loop_
_entity.id
_entity.type
_entity.pdbx_description
1 polymer ?
#
loop_
_entity_poly.entity_id
_entity_poly.type
_entity_poly.pdbx_seq_one_letter_code
_entity_poly.pdbx_strand_id
1 'polypeptide(L)'
;MANNENAVDKYRLVYDLHTHTTYSHGKGSVEDNVREAFNKGLEFIAVSDHGPGHLFYGVNRNEFVNIRNDIERMNVKYPKLNVKMSVEANIIEGKNGLDVTSEEFEEFDFVIAGYHYGLFGCQSRRFRLMCW
;
A
#
# COMPACT_ATOMS: atom_id res chain seq x y z
N MET A 1 -44.52 10.42 -7.98
CA MET A 1 -43.41 9.72 -8.61
C MET A 1 -42.19 10.00 -7.77
N ALA A 2 -41.74 9.02 -7.00
CA ALA A 2 -40.56 9.20 -6.13
C ALA A 2 -39.32 9.14 -7.02
N ASN A 3 -38.52 10.22 -7.01
CA ASN A 3 -37.23 10.25 -7.66
C ASN A 3 -36.32 9.23 -6.96
N ASN A 4 -36.01 8.14 -7.64
CA ASN A 4 -34.93 7.24 -7.28
C ASN A 4 -33.62 7.99 -7.54
N GLU A 5 -33.22 8.89 -6.63
CA GLU A 5 -31.83 9.32 -6.55
C GLU A 5 -31.03 8.08 -6.15
N ASN A 6 -30.23 7.56 -7.09
CA ASN A 6 -29.39 6.40 -6.86
C ASN A 6 -28.48 6.70 -5.66
N ALA A 7 -28.48 5.82 -4.67
CA ALA A 7 -27.68 5.96 -3.45
C ALA A 7 -26.17 6.15 -3.74
N VAL A 8 -25.73 5.82 -4.95
CA VAL A 8 -24.36 6.01 -5.46
C VAL A 8 -23.99 7.51 -5.58
N ASP A 9 -24.94 8.40 -5.86
CA ASP A 9 -24.69 9.84 -5.98
C ASP A 9 -24.51 10.56 -4.63
N LYS A 10 -24.80 9.86 -3.53
CA LYS A 10 -24.73 10.41 -2.17
C LYS A 10 -23.32 10.33 -1.56
N TYR A 11 -22.46 9.45 -2.05
CA TYR A 11 -21.14 9.21 -1.48
C TYR A 11 -20.06 9.42 -2.53
N ARG A 12 -19.02 10.19 -2.18
CA ARG A 12 -17.82 10.38 -2.99
C ARG A 12 -16.64 9.67 -2.33
N LEU A 13 -15.95 8.84 -3.08
CA LEU A 13 -14.66 8.31 -2.65
C LEU A 13 -13.63 9.45 -2.66
N VAL A 14 -12.99 9.71 -1.54
CA VAL A 14 -12.02 10.80 -1.38
C VAL A 14 -10.60 10.32 -1.12
N TYR A 15 -10.39 9.04 -0.83
CA TYR A 15 -9.06 8.48 -0.60
C TYR A 15 -8.97 7.02 -1.05
N ASP A 16 -7.75 6.63 -1.45
CA ASP A 16 -7.35 5.25 -1.69
C ASP A 16 -6.03 5.01 -0.95
N LEU A 17 -6.07 4.19 0.09
CA LEU A 17 -4.93 3.98 0.99
C LEU A 17 -4.18 2.67 0.73
N HIS A 18 -4.52 1.95 -0.35
CA HIS A 18 -3.87 0.69 -0.67
C HIS A 18 -3.69 0.54 -2.19
N THR A 19 -2.60 1.08 -2.70
CA THR A 19 -2.26 0.96 -4.12
C THR A 19 -0.85 0.41 -4.31
N HIS A 20 -0.66 -0.34 -5.40
CA HIS A 20 0.62 -0.93 -5.78
C HIS A 20 1.19 -0.26 -7.02
N THR A 21 2.51 -0.21 -7.09
CA THR A 21 3.23 0.35 -8.23
C THR A 21 4.09 -0.70 -8.92
N THR A 22 4.83 -0.28 -9.95
CA THR A 22 5.83 -1.12 -10.62
C THR A 22 7.01 -1.51 -9.72
N TYR A 23 7.14 -0.96 -8.52
CA TYR A 23 8.09 -1.43 -7.53
C TYR A 23 7.74 -2.83 -6.99
N SER A 24 6.45 -3.18 -6.96
CA SER A 24 6.00 -4.55 -6.64
C SER A 24 5.29 -5.21 -7.83
N HIS A 25 3.97 -5.23 -7.86
CA HIS A 25 3.22 -5.88 -8.95
C HIS A 25 2.20 -4.97 -9.64
N GLY A 26 2.17 -3.71 -9.30
CA GLY A 26 1.32 -2.73 -9.97
C GLY A 26 1.75 -2.50 -11.42
N LYS A 27 0.82 -2.05 -12.24
CA LYS A 27 1.09 -1.77 -13.66
C LYS A 27 1.59 -0.36 -13.89
N GLY A 28 1.27 0.58 -12.99
CA GLY A 28 1.63 1.98 -13.07
C GLY A 28 2.80 2.33 -12.15
N SER A 29 3.55 3.37 -12.53
CA SER A 29 4.51 4.02 -11.65
C SER A 29 3.79 4.77 -10.51
N VAL A 30 4.57 5.29 -9.53
CA VAL A 30 4.04 6.22 -8.53
C VAL A 30 3.35 7.41 -9.22
N GLU A 31 3.97 7.98 -10.25
CA GLU A 31 3.38 9.10 -11.00
C GLU A 31 2.07 8.73 -11.69
N ASP A 32 1.97 7.54 -12.29
CA ASP A 32 0.74 7.10 -12.95
C ASP A 32 -0.42 6.97 -11.98
N ASN A 33 -0.18 6.34 -10.82
CA ASN A 33 -1.18 6.18 -9.77
C ASN A 33 -1.64 7.54 -9.21
N VAL A 34 -0.69 8.43 -8.94
CA VAL A 34 -0.98 9.78 -8.41
C VAL A 34 -1.75 10.62 -9.42
N ARG A 35 -1.36 10.59 -10.71
CA ARG A 35 -2.07 11.29 -11.78
C ARG A 35 -3.52 10.80 -11.90
N GLU A 36 -3.73 9.50 -11.82
CA GLU A 36 -5.07 8.91 -11.89
C GLU A 36 -5.91 9.30 -10.66
N ALA A 37 -5.34 9.26 -9.47
CA ALA A 37 -5.99 9.72 -8.23
C ALA A 37 -6.39 11.19 -8.32
N PHE A 38 -5.50 12.04 -8.82
CA PHE A 38 -5.80 13.46 -9.02
C PHE A 38 -6.94 13.67 -10.02
N ASN A 39 -6.94 12.95 -11.15
CA ASN A 39 -7.99 13.03 -12.17
C ASN A 39 -9.36 12.56 -11.63
N LYS A 40 -9.37 11.60 -10.72
CA LYS A 40 -10.57 11.12 -10.03
C LYS A 40 -11.04 12.04 -8.89
N GLY A 41 -10.27 13.06 -8.58
CA GLY A 41 -10.60 14.00 -7.50
C GLY A 41 -10.44 13.44 -6.11
N LEU A 42 -9.51 12.48 -5.92
CA LEU A 42 -9.13 12.03 -4.59
C LEU A 42 -8.39 13.14 -3.85
N GLU A 43 -8.46 13.11 -2.53
CA GLU A 43 -7.76 14.02 -1.61
C GLU A 43 -6.52 13.34 -1.02
N PHE A 44 -6.54 12.00 -0.94
CA PHE A 44 -5.43 11.17 -0.45
C PHE A 44 -5.23 9.94 -1.34
N ILE A 45 -3.98 9.58 -1.55
CA ILE A 45 -3.57 8.27 -2.09
C ILE A 45 -2.35 7.76 -1.32
N ALA A 46 -2.27 6.46 -1.07
CA ALA A 46 -1.07 5.85 -0.54
C ALA A 46 -0.49 4.82 -1.51
N VAL A 47 0.82 4.88 -1.66
CA VAL A 47 1.62 3.81 -2.26
C VAL A 47 1.93 2.80 -1.17
N SER A 48 1.43 1.58 -1.31
CA SER A 48 1.48 0.51 -0.30
C SER A 48 2.04 -0.77 -0.91
N ASP A 49 3.19 -0.65 -1.58
CA ASP A 49 3.85 -1.79 -2.21
C ASP A 49 4.20 -2.86 -1.17
N HIS A 50 4.35 -4.11 -1.62
CA HIS A 50 4.59 -5.24 -0.73
C HIS A 50 5.89 -5.12 0.05
N GLY A 51 5.85 -5.53 1.31
CA GLY A 51 7.02 -5.67 2.16
C GLY A 51 8.06 -6.64 1.59
N PRO A 52 9.33 -6.52 2.02
CA PRO A 52 10.46 -7.21 1.39
C PRO A 52 10.43 -8.73 1.52
N GLY A 53 9.63 -9.29 2.43
CA GLY A 53 9.46 -10.73 2.60
C GLY A 53 8.50 -11.39 1.62
N HIS A 54 7.80 -10.64 0.77
CA HIS A 54 6.89 -11.23 -0.21
C HIS A 54 7.67 -11.96 -1.30
N LEU A 55 7.36 -13.27 -1.52
CA LEU A 55 8.18 -14.18 -2.34
C LEU A 55 8.40 -13.70 -3.79
N PHE A 56 7.38 -13.11 -4.41
CA PHE A 56 7.41 -12.74 -5.83
C PHE A 56 7.41 -11.23 -6.07
N TYR A 57 6.85 -10.45 -5.15
CA TYR A 57 6.56 -9.04 -5.34
C TYR A 57 7.13 -8.15 -4.25
N GLY A 58 7.97 -8.71 -3.37
CA GLY A 58 8.59 -7.95 -2.29
C GLY A 58 9.51 -6.85 -2.83
N VAL A 59 9.33 -5.66 -2.33
CA VAL A 59 10.19 -4.52 -2.65
C VAL A 59 11.51 -4.66 -1.89
N ASN A 60 12.62 -4.52 -2.59
CA ASN A 60 13.92 -4.48 -1.95
C ASN A 60 14.00 -3.25 -1.03
N ARG A 61 14.53 -3.42 0.19
CA ARG A 61 14.70 -2.31 1.16
C ARG A 61 15.41 -1.09 0.59
N ASN A 62 16.38 -1.30 -0.28
CA ASN A 62 17.09 -0.20 -0.94
C ASN A 62 16.21 0.64 -1.87
N GLU A 63 15.06 0.13 -2.29
CA GLU A 63 14.11 0.87 -3.12
C GLU A 63 13.18 1.79 -2.32
N PHE A 64 13.07 1.63 -1.01
CA PHE A 64 12.22 2.48 -0.18
C PHE A 64 12.57 3.96 -0.31
N VAL A 65 13.87 4.28 -0.40
CA VAL A 65 14.32 5.65 -0.64
C VAL A 65 13.88 6.17 -2.01
N ASN A 66 13.87 5.33 -3.04
CA ASN A 66 13.41 5.72 -4.36
C ASN A 66 11.91 5.97 -4.39
N ILE A 67 11.12 5.12 -3.74
CA ILE A 67 9.67 5.30 -3.57
C ILE A 67 9.39 6.62 -2.82
N ARG A 68 10.12 6.88 -1.74
CA ARG A 68 10.01 8.14 -0.98
C ARG A 68 10.29 9.36 -1.86
N ASN A 69 11.36 9.34 -2.62
CA ASN A 69 11.71 10.42 -3.54
C ASN A 69 10.66 10.65 -4.62
N ASP A 70 10.09 9.57 -5.16
CA ASP A 70 9.00 9.65 -6.14
C ASP A 70 7.76 10.31 -5.52
N ILE A 71 7.38 9.90 -4.31
CA ILE A 71 6.25 10.45 -3.57
C ILE A 71 6.45 11.94 -3.28
N GLU A 72 7.64 12.34 -2.83
CA GLU A 72 7.97 13.74 -2.55
C GLU A 72 7.84 14.61 -3.81
N ARG A 73 8.33 14.12 -4.96
CA ARG A 73 8.15 14.80 -6.24
C ARG A 73 6.66 14.94 -6.61
N MET A 74 5.85 13.92 -6.31
CA MET A 74 4.43 13.98 -6.59
C MET A 74 3.68 14.93 -5.65
N ASN A 75 4.04 15.01 -4.39
CA ASN A 75 3.47 16.00 -3.46
C ASN A 75 3.77 17.44 -3.89
N VAL A 76 4.95 17.69 -4.48
CA VAL A 76 5.27 18.99 -5.08
C VAL A 76 4.45 19.25 -6.34
N LYS A 77 4.31 18.24 -7.21
CA LYS A 77 3.61 18.36 -8.50
C LYS A 77 2.09 18.48 -8.35
N TYR A 78 1.52 17.82 -7.34
CA TYR A 78 0.07 17.76 -7.09
C TYR A 78 -0.27 18.26 -5.66
N PRO A 79 -0.09 19.55 -5.35
CA PRO A 79 -0.17 20.06 -3.98
C PRO A 79 -1.57 19.96 -3.32
N LYS A 80 -2.60 19.63 -4.10
CA LYS A 80 -3.97 19.39 -3.59
C LYS A 80 -4.27 17.94 -3.29
N LEU A 81 -3.38 17.02 -3.62
CA LEU A 81 -3.50 15.59 -3.37
C LEU A 81 -2.41 15.18 -2.37
N ASN A 82 -2.80 14.59 -1.27
CA ASN A 82 -1.88 14.09 -0.25
C ASN A 82 -1.39 12.69 -0.67
N VAL A 83 -0.14 12.58 -1.09
CA VAL A 83 0.47 11.30 -1.44
C VAL A 83 1.25 10.78 -0.24
N LYS A 84 0.88 9.59 0.23
CA LYS A 84 1.44 8.93 1.41
C LYS A 84 2.29 7.75 1.03
N MET A 85 3.36 7.51 1.79
CA MET A 85 4.13 6.29 1.71
C MET A 85 3.66 5.29 2.75
N SER A 86 3.26 4.12 2.29
CA SER A 86 2.89 3.00 3.13
C SER A 86 3.62 1.74 2.67
N VAL A 87 3.46 0.65 3.39
CA VAL A 87 3.90 -0.67 2.99
C VAL A 87 2.82 -1.69 3.35
N GLU A 88 2.55 -2.62 2.45
CA GLU A 88 1.80 -3.82 2.79
C GLU A 88 2.78 -4.87 3.33
N ALA A 89 3.06 -4.77 4.64
CA ALA A 89 3.96 -5.66 5.35
C ALA A 89 3.36 -7.06 5.47
N ASN A 90 4.18 -8.08 5.27
CA ASN A 90 3.75 -9.46 5.40
C ASN A 90 3.77 -9.89 6.87
N ILE A 91 2.70 -10.55 7.30
CA ILE A 91 2.67 -11.22 8.60
C ILE A 91 3.55 -12.45 8.53
N ILE A 92 4.64 -12.46 9.28
CA ILE A 92 5.62 -13.53 9.33
C ILE A 92 5.77 -14.11 10.73
N GLU A 93 6.33 -15.31 10.83
CA GLU A 93 6.72 -15.87 12.11
C GLU A 93 8.03 -15.21 12.59
N GLY A 94 8.07 -14.80 13.85
CA GLY A 94 9.25 -14.21 14.45
C GLY A 94 8.93 -13.13 15.49
N LYS A 95 9.97 -12.54 16.06
CA LYS A 95 9.86 -11.60 17.19
C LYS A 95 9.05 -10.35 16.85
N ASN A 96 9.15 -9.86 15.62
CA ASN A 96 8.46 -8.64 15.19
C ASN A 96 7.10 -8.92 14.54
N GLY A 97 6.82 -10.15 14.11
CA GLY A 97 5.56 -10.52 13.48
C GLY A 97 5.33 -9.96 12.07
N LEU A 98 6.17 -9.06 11.61
CA LEU A 98 6.12 -8.43 10.28
C LEU A 98 7.50 -8.49 9.62
N ASP A 99 7.53 -8.42 8.30
CA ASP A 99 8.75 -8.42 7.48
C ASP A 99 9.41 -7.02 7.36
N VAL A 100 8.84 -6.02 7.98
CA VAL A 100 9.44 -4.71 8.23
C VAL A 100 9.82 -4.59 9.69
N THR A 101 10.92 -3.90 9.99
CA THR A 101 11.41 -3.72 11.37
C THR A 101 10.78 -2.52 12.04
N SER A 102 10.92 -2.44 13.39
CA SER A 102 10.42 -1.30 14.15
C SER A 102 11.06 0.01 13.72
N GLU A 103 12.33 -0.04 13.35
CA GLU A 103 13.09 1.12 12.89
C GLU A 103 12.59 1.59 11.51
N GLU A 104 12.22 0.63 10.64
CA GLU A 104 11.66 0.94 9.32
C GLU A 104 10.27 1.54 9.40
N PHE A 105 9.53 1.36 10.50
CA PHE A 105 8.19 1.99 10.66
C PHE A 105 8.23 3.51 10.59
N GLU A 106 9.32 4.12 11.02
CA GLU A 106 9.50 5.57 10.94
C GLU A 106 9.62 6.09 9.51
N GLU A 107 9.89 5.19 8.54
CA GLU A 107 9.96 5.54 7.13
C GLU A 107 8.58 5.57 6.45
N PHE A 108 7.53 5.07 7.09
CA PHE A 108 6.20 5.00 6.52
C PHE A 108 5.22 5.91 7.26
N ASP A 109 4.27 6.50 6.51
CA ASP A 109 3.17 7.24 7.13
C ASP A 109 2.22 6.30 7.91
N PHE A 110 2.10 5.05 7.44
CA PHE A 110 1.40 3.94 8.11
C PHE A 110 1.81 2.60 7.49
N VAL A 111 1.46 1.51 8.16
CA VAL A 111 1.74 0.14 7.72
C VAL A 111 0.44 -0.64 7.65
N ILE A 112 0.23 -1.35 6.55
CA ILE A 112 -0.84 -2.34 6.38
C ILE A 112 -0.24 -3.71 6.64
N ALA A 113 -0.87 -4.53 7.48
CA ALA A 113 -0.44 -5.91 7.71
C ALA A 113 -1.27 -6.86 6.84
N GLY A 114 -0.62 -7.51 5.89
CA GLY A 114 -1.20 -8.47 4.96
C GLY A 114 -0.81 -9.91 5.27
N TYR A 115 -1.76 -10.83 5.14
CA TYR A 115 -1.48 -12.26 5.22
C TYR A 115 -1.41 -12.86 3.81
N HIS A 116 -0.22 -13.30 3.39
CA HIS A 116 0.01 -13.86 2.07
C HIS A 116 0.41 -15.33 2.15
N TYR A 117 -0.17 -16.16 1.27
CA TYR A 117 0.18 -17.58 1.18
C TYR A 117 1.59 -17.79 0.59
N GLY A 118 2.30 -18.78 1.09
CA GLY A 118 3.57 -19.22 0.52
C GLY A 118 4.79 -18.41 0.92
N LEU A 119 4.68 -17.55 1.93
CA LEU A 119 5.82 -16.79 2.45
C LEU A 119 6.77 -17.68 3.26
N PHE A 120 8.08 -17.45 3.09
CA PHE A 120 9.09 -17.99 4.00
C PHE A 120 8.88 -17.38 5.40
N GLY A 121 8.56 -18.22 6.38
CA GLY A 121 8.30 -17.80 7.76
C GLY A 121 6.88 -18.06 8.25
N CYS A 122 5.90 -18.22 7.38
CA CYS A 122 4.55 -18.66 7.78
C CYS A 122 4.49 -20.20 7.91
N GLN A 123 5.44 -20.81 8.62
CA GLN A 123 5.52 -22.27 8.81
C GLN A 123 5.10 -22.73 10.21
N SER A 124 4.56 -21.87 11.05
CA SER A 124 4.08 -22.33 12.34
C SER A 124 2.86 -23.25 12.18
N ARG A 125 2.86 -24.37 12.88
CA ARG A 125 1.71 -25.29 12.95
C ARG A 125 0.42 -24.58 13.41
N ARG A 126 0.54 -23.46 14.14
CA ARG A 126 -0.60 -22.65 14.61
C ARG A 126 -1.33 -21.93 13.48
N PHE A 127 -0.61 -21.43 12.47
CA PHE A 127 -1.25 -20.73 11.34
C PHE A 127 -1.83 -21.70 10.30
N ARG A 128 -1.30 -22.93 10.17
CA ARG A 128 -1.89 -23.96 9.30
C ARG A 128 -3.33 -24.34 9.66
N LEU A 129 -3.73 -24.17 10.92
CA LEU A 129 -5.08 -24.50 11.40
C LEU A 129 -6.11 -23.37 11.16
N MET A 130 -5.66 -22.16 10.80
CA MET A 130 -6.55 -21.02 10.51
C MET A 130 -6.83 -20.85 8.99
N CYS A 131 -6.27 -21.70 8.15
CA CYS A 131 -6.36 -21.64 6.68
C CYS A 131 -7.33 -22.70 6.09
N TRP A 132 -8.34 -23.15 6.87
CA TRP A 132 -9.42 -24.05 6.41
C TRP A 132 -10.77 -23.38 6.60
#